data_2a5090810066cc54c1f57c5306a3ad8c
#
_entry.id   2a5090810066cc54c1f57c5306a3ad8c
#
_cell.length_a   1.000
_cell.length_b   1.000
_cell.length_c   1.000
_cell.angle_alpha   90.00
_cell.angle_beta   90.00
_cell.angle_gamma   90.00
#
_symmetry.space_group_name_H-M   'P 1'
#
loop_
_entity.id
_entity.type
_entity.pdbx_description
1 polymer ?
#
loop_
_entity_poly.entity_id
_entity_poly.type
_entity_poly.pdbx_seq_one_letter_code
_entity_poly.pdbx_strand_id
1 'polypeptide(L)'
;MDVFEALYTTRSMRRVKEDPIPDEIIKTMVDAAIRAPSGSNRQGWKFLVVTDQETRKQLGDIYRETWEYYMKEFYGGKPDLGASEVGDDKKANQVIRISKSAGWLAENFHKVPAHFLVFSRNDPTGSSIFPAIWNLMLAGRAHGIGTCLTTVMSFKQKEAFEILEVPEDKGWTLNAVITAGYPLGKWGVAERNPVDEVTYLNKWGNSPNWNLEEPLWSY
;
A
#
# COMPACT_ATOMS: atom_id res chain seq x y z
N MET A 1 -3.91 19.87 -6.53
CA MET A 1 -3.43 19.42 -5.20
C MET A 1 -1.96 19.77 -5.10
N ASP A 2 -1.57 20.35 -3.99
CA ASP A 2 -0.17 20.59 -3.64
C ASP A 2 0.55 19.27 -3.33
N VAL A 3 1.87 19.22 -3.56
CA VAL A 3 2.66 18.02 -3.29
C VAL A 3 2.70 17.69 -1.79
N PHE A 4 2.78 18.70 -0.93
CA PHE A 4 2.77 18.50 0.52
C PHE A 4 1.40 18.03 1.01
N GLU A 5 0.31 18.57 0.47
CA GLU A 5 -1.04 18.03 0.74
C GLU A 5 -1.11 16.53 0.41
N ALA A 6 -0.64 16.12 -0.77
CA ALA A 6 -0.63 14.74 -1.18
C ALA A 6 0.20 13.87 -0.23
N LEU A 7 1.42 14.29 0.12
CA LEU A 7 2.32 13.57 1.03
C LEU A 7 1.74 13.41 2.44
N TYR A 8 1.18 14.48 3.00
CA TYR A 8 0.65 14.48 4.36
C TYR A 8 -0.64 13.69 4.51
N THR A 9 -1.48 13.66 3.47
CA THR A 9 -2.82 13.06 3.54
C THR A 9 -2.92 11.67 2.92
N THR A 10 -1.91 11.21 2.16
CA THR A 10 -1.91 9.84 1.62
C THR A 10 -1.66 8.84 2.73
N ARG A 11 -2.63 7.96 2.94
CA ARG A 11 -2.58 6.87 3.92
C ARG A 11 -3.38 5.68 3.42
N SER A 12 -3.23 4.53 4.07
CA SER A 12 -3.97 3.31 3.71
C SER A 12 -5.48 3.48 3.89
N MET A 13 -6.19 3.65 2.78
CA MET A 13 -7.65 3.77 2.72
C MET A 13 -8.23 2.41 2.30
N ARG A 14 -8.50 1.56 3.29
CA ARG A 14 -8.95 0.18 3.04
C ARG A 14 -10.44 0.03 2.80
N ARG A 15 -11.23 0.99 3.32
CA ARG A 15 -12.69 1.01 3.15
C ARG A 15 -13.05 1.99 2.06
N VAL A 16 -13.47 1.46 0.93
CA VAL A 16 -13.83 2.22 -0.26
C VAL A 16 -15.21 1.81 -0.77
N LYS A 17 -15.81 2.65 -1.59
CA LYS A 17 -17.04 2.33 -2.32
C LYS A 17 -16.75 1.30 -3.40
N GLU A 18 -17.80 0.62 -3.84
CA GLU A 18 -17.74 -0.34 -4.95
C GLU A 18 -17.84 0.33 -6.34
N ASP A 19 -18.07 1.66 -6.36
CA ASP A 19 -18.16 2.44 -7.59
C ASP A 19 -16.89 2.27 -8.46
N PRO A 20 -17.02 2.01 -9.76
CA PRO A 20 -15.88 1.82 -10.64
C PRO A 20 -15.03 3.09 -10.75
N ILE A 21 -13.73 2.93 -10.87
CA ILE A 21 -12.81 4.02 -11.17
C ILE A 21 -12.75 4.18 -12.69
N PRO A 22 -12.94 5.39 -13.24
CA PRO A 22 -12.79 5.63 -14.68
C PRO A 22 -11.41 5.24 -15.19
N ASP A 23 -11.34 4.63 -16.38
CA ASP A 23 -10.10 4.16 -17.01
C ASP A 23 -9.06 5.27 -17.16
N GLU A 24 -9.49 6.51 -17.42
CA GLU A 24 -8.59 7.67 -17.53
C GLU A 24 -7.89 7.99 -16.21
N ILE A 25 -8.53 7.76 -15.06
CA ILE A 25 -7.91 7.91 -13.75
C ILE A 25 -6.90 6.78 -13.53
N ILE A 26 -7.29 5.53 -13.82
CA ILE A 26 -6.41 4.36 -13.72
C ILE A 26 -5.14 4.57 -14.56
N LYS A 27 -5.31 4.99 -15.81
CA LYS A 27 -4.23 5.30 -16.73
C LYS A 27 -3.30 6.40 -16.19
N THR A 28 -3.87 7.48 -15.63
CA THR A 28 -3.09 8.57 -15.04
C THR A 28 -2.29 8.07 -13.83
N MET A 29 -2.86 7.20 -12.98
CA MET A 29 -2.15 6.60 -11.85
C MET A 29 -0.95 5.76 -12.31
N VAL A 30 -1.10 4.96 -13.38
CA VAL A 30 -0.01 4.16 -13.94
C VAL A 30 1.03 5.03 -14.65
N ASP A 31 0.61 6.09 -15.38
CA ASP A 31 1.56 7.03 -15.99
C ASP A 31 2.42 7.73 -14.93
N ALA A 32 1.83 8.16 -13.82
CA ALA A 32 2.58 8.71 -12.69
C ALA A 32 3.57 7.69 -12.09
N ALA A 33 3.16 6.42 -11.97
CA ALA A 33 4.03 5.36 -11.46
C ALA A 33 5.31 5.23 -12.28
N ILE A 34 5.21 5.21 -13.60
CA ILE A 34 6.36 5.03 -14.48
C ILE A 34 7.29 6.25 -14.58
N ARG A 35 6.96 7.37 -13.91
CA ARG A 35 7.87 8.52 -13.74
C ARG A 35 8.89 8.31 -12.62
N ALA A 36 8.77 7.25 -11.84
CA ALA A 36 9.75 6.90 -10.83
C ALA A 36 11.13 6.57 -11.46
N PRO A 37 12.23 6.86 -10.76
CA PRO A 37 13.55 6.41 -11.20
C PRO A 37 13.65 4.88 -11.15
N SER A 38 14.44 4.30 -12.03
CA SER A 38 14.79 2.88 -11.98
C SER A 38 16.28 2.67 -12.24
N GLY A 39 16.87 1.68 -11.61
CA GLY A 39 18.28 1.36 -11.75
C GLY A 39 18.67 1.23 -13.23
N SER A 40 19.64 2.06 -13.70
CA SER A 40 20.06 2.14 -15.12
C SER A 40 18.90 2.38 -16.10
N ASN A 41 17.81 2.99 -15.63
CA ASN A 41 16.59 3.20 -16.43
C ASN A 41 16.02 1.90 -17.04
N ARG A 42 16.17 0.76 -16.34
CA ARG A 42 15.73 -0.56 -16.84
C ARG A 42 14.23 -0.72 -16.93
N GLN A 43 13.48 0.04 -16.09
CA GLN A 43 12.03 0.02 -16.08
C GLN A 43 11.44 -1.41 -16.00
N GLY A 44 12.05 -2.24 -15.14
CA GLY A 44 11.76 -3.66 -15.01
C GLY A 44 10.49 -3.93 -14.20
N TRP A 45 9.41 -3.20 -14.48
CA TRP A 45 8.11 -3.30 -13.82
C TRP A 45 6.98 -3.66 -14.75
N LYS A 46 5.93 -4.25 -14.19
CA LYS A 46 4.63 -4.41 -14.83
C LYS A 46 3.53 -4.10 -13.82
N PHE A 47 2.48 -3.45 -14.30
CA PHE A 47 1.28 -3.16 -13.54
C PHE A 47 0.13 -3.91 -14.20
N LEU A 48 -0.43 -4.90 -13.49
CA LEU A 48 -1.61 -5.62 -13.95
C LEU A 48 -2.79 -5.04 -13.18
N VAL A 49 -3.73 -4.45 -13.91
CA VAL A 49 -4.92 -3.82 -13.32
C VAL A 49 -6.09 -4.78 -13.44
N VAL A 50 -6.70 -5.12 -12.31
CA VAL A 50 -7.86 -6.00 -12.23
C VAL A 50 -9.07 -5.20 -11.80
N THR A 51 -10.06 -5.08 -12.69
CA THR A 51 -11.37 -4.48 -12.45
C THR A 51 -12.51 -5.47 -12.67
N ASP A 52 -12.22 -6.60 -13.33
CA ASP A 52 -13.18 -7.67 -13.57
C ASP A 52 -13.64 -8.32 -12.26
N GLN A 53 -14.95 -8.53 -12.12
CA GLN A 53 -15.57 -9.00 -10.89
C GLN A 53 -15.17 -10.45 -10.54
N GLU A 54 -15.09 -11.32 -11.54
CA GLU A 54 -14.77 -12.73 -11.30
C GLU A 54 -13.31 -12.88 -10.86
N THR A 55 -12.39 -12.22 -11.56
CA THR A 55 -10.98 -12.22 -11.18
C THR A 55 -10.76 -11.61 -9.79
N ARG A 56 -11.46 -10.50 -9.46
CA ARG A 56 -11.41 -9.90 -8.11
C ARG A 56 -11.90 -10.86 -7.03
N LYS A 57 -12.91 -11.67 -7.32
CA LYS A 57 -13.41 -12.68 -6.39
C LYS A 57 -12.38 -13.77 -6.13
N GLN A 58 -11.80 -14.34 -7.18
CA GLN A 58 -10.74 -15.37 -7.07
C GLN A 58 -9.53 -14.84 -6.28
N LEU A 59 -9.08 -13.63 -6.59
CA LEU A 59 -7.99 -12.98 -5.82
C LEU A 59 -8.39 -12.69 -4.37
N GLY A 60 -9.66 -12.38 -4.12
CA GLY A 60 -10.21 -12.16 -2.80
C GLY A 60 -10.14 -13.41 -1.92
N ASP A 61 -10.41 -14.58 -2.48
CA ASP A 61 -10.30 -15.85 -1.78
C ASP A 61 -8.84 -16.14 -1.40
N ILE A 62 -7.89 -15.98 -2.34
CA ILE A 62 -6.45 -16.10 -2.05
C ILE A 62 -6.03 -15.08 -0.99
N TYR A 63 -6.47 -13.83 -1.10
CA TYR A 63 -6.08 -12.78 -0.14
C TYR A 63 -6.55 -13.08 1.28
N ARG A 64 -7.77 -13.59 1.44
CA ARG A 64 -8.32 -14.00 2.74
C ARG A 64 -7.50 -15.13 3.36
N GLU A 65 -7.25 -16.20 2.60
CA GLU A 65 -6.43 -17.33 3.07
C GLU A 65 -5.01 -16.89 3.45
N THR A 66 -4.42 -16.00 2.64
CA THR A 66 -3.07 -15.47 2.90
C THR A 66 -3.05 -14.58 4.14
N TRP A 67 -4.13 -13.80 4.36
CA TRP A 67 -4.28 -12.99 5.57
C TRP A 67 -4.38 -13.87 6.82
N GLU A 68 -5.15 -14.96 6.78
CA GLU A 68 -5.26 -15.91 7.89
C GLU A 68 -3.89 -16.55 8.20
N TYR A 69 -3.18 -16.98 7.15
CA TYR A 69 -1.80 -17.48 7.29
C TYR A 69 -0.90 -16.44 7.94
N TYR A 70 -0.88 -15.22 7.43
CA TYR A 70 -0.07 -14.12 7.94
C TYR A 70 -0.37 -13.82 9.42
N MET A 71 -1.63 -13.76 9.79
CA MET A 71 -2.05 -13.54 11.17
C MET A 71 -1.59 -14.65 12.10
N LYS A 72 -1.67 -15.90 11.66
CA LYS A 72 -1.24 -17.05 12.44
C LYS A 72 0.27 -17.06 12.63
N GLU A 73 1.04 -16.91 11.56
CA GLU A 73 2.50 -17.07 11.59
C GLU A 73 3.21 -15.88 12.28
N PHE A 74 2.77 -14.66 12.04
CA PHE A 74 3.46 -13.47 12.54
C PHE A 74 2.87 -12.86 13.80
N TYR A 75 1.60 -13.16 14.10
CA TYR A 75 0.90 -12.61 15.27
C TYR A 75 0.28 -13.68 16.18
N GLY A 76 0.60 -14.96 15.95
CA GLY A 76 0.06 -16.08 16.74
C GLY A 76 -1.47 -16.14 16.74
N GLY A 77 -2.10 -15.65 15.66
CA GLY A 77 -3.55 -15.55 15.54
C GLY A 77 -4.19 -14.43 16.38
N LYS A 78 -3.39 -13.52 16.98
CA LYS A 78 -3.90 -12.42 17.80
C LYS A 78 -4.65 -11.40 16.92
N PRO A 79 -5.97 -11.20 17.11
CA PRO A 79 -6.75 -10.33 16.24
C PRO A 79 -6.42 -8.84 16.39
N ASP A 80 -5.70 -8.49 17.44
CA ASP A 80 -5.28 -7.12 17.75
C ASP A 80 -3.87 -6.77 17.27
N LEU A 81 -3.22 -7.68 16.49
CA LEU A 81 -1.84 -7.55 16.03
C LEU A 81 -0.83 -7.30 17.18
N GLY A 82 -1.09 -7.86 18.36
CA GLY A 82 -0.23 -7.69 19.53
C GLY A 82 -0.36 -6.33 20.24
N ALA A 83 -1.46 -5.61 20.02
CA ALA A 83 -1.71 -4.31 20.66
C ALA A 83 -1.64 -4.38 22.20
N SER A 84 -2.02 -5.51 22.78
CA SER A 84 -1.93 -5.77 24.21
C SER A 84 -0.49 -5.79 24.76
N GLU A 85 0.50 -5.93 23.91
CA GLU A 85 1.93 -5.94 24.26
C GLU A 85 2.56 -4.54 24.16
N VAL A 86 1.81 -3.55 23.67
CA VAL A 86 2.25 -2.16 23.53
C VAL A 86 1.99 -1.43 24.85
N GLY A 87 3.05 -0.98 25.52
CA GLY A 87 2.97 -0.29 26.83
C GLY A 87 2.39 1.13 26.80
N ASP A 88 1.79 1.57 25.70
CA ASP A 88 1.21 2.90 25.49
C ASP A 88 -0.22 2.74 24.95
N ASP A 89 -1.22 3.18 25.72
CA ASP A 89 -2.64 3.04 25.36
C ASP A 89 -3.01 3.71 24.03
N LYS A 90 -2.39 4.83 23.67
CA LYS A 90 -2.65 5.53 22.42
C LYS A 90 -2.16 4.70 21.23
N LYS A 91 -0.94 4.17 21.35
CA LYS A 91 -0.34 3.29 20.34
C LYS A 91 -1.10 1.97 20.24
N ALA A 92 -1.47 1.36 21.36
CA ALA A 92 -2.28 0.15 21.41
C ALA A 92 -3.62 0.33 20.67
N ASN A 93 -4.34 1.42 20.97
CA ASN A 93 -5.58 1.76 20.29
C ASN A 93 -5.40 2.02 18.78
N GLN A 94 -4.26 2.56 18.38
CA GLN A 94 -3.92 2.73 16.95
C GLN A 94 -3.71 1.37 16.28
N VAL A 95 -2.98 0.45 16.89
CA VAL A 95 -2.75 -0.90 16.37
C VAL A 95 -4.07 -1.67 16.24
N ILE A 96 -4.95 -1.60 17.26
CA ILE A 96 -6.29 -2.22 17.18
C ILE A 96 -7.12 -1.68 16.00
N ARG A 97 -7.10 -0.36 15.77
CA ARG A 97 -7.81 0.23 14.62
C ARG A 97 -7.22 -0.24 13.28
N ILE A 98 -5.90 -0.34 13.19
CA ILE A 98 -5.20 -0.85 12.01
C ILE A 98 -5.61 -2.31 11.76
N SER A 99 -5.57 -3.15 12.79
CA SER A 99 -5.96 -4.56 12.72
C SER A 99 -7.39 -4.74 12.22
N LYS A 100 -8.35 -4.05 12.85
CA LYS A 100 -9.76 -4.09 12.43
C LYS A 100 -9.95 -3.63 10.99
N SER A 101 -9.19 -2.61 10.55
CA SER A 101 -9.26 -2.11 9.18
C SER A 101 -8.63 -3.07 8.17
N ALA A 102 -7.53 -3.74 8.55
CA ALA A 102 -6.87 -4.72 7.69
C ALA A 102 -7.69 -6.02 7.58
N GLY A 103 -8.26 -6.51 8.67
CA GLY A 103 -9.19 -7.64 8.66
C GLY A 103 -10.43 -7.36 7.81
N TRP A 104 -11.00 -6.14 7.90
CA TRP A 104 -12.10 -5.76 7.03
C TRP A 104 -11.70 -5.85 5.54
N LEU A 105 -10.51 -5.42 5.18
CA LEU A 105 -10.02 -5.54 3.79
C LEU A 105 -9.92 -7.01 3.38
N ALA A 106 -9.42 -7.89 4.25
CA ALA A 106 -9.31 -9.31 3.94
C ALA A 106 -10.66 -9.93 3.59
N GLU A 107 -11.71 -9.61 4.34
CA GLU A 107 -13.06 -10.09 4.10
C GLU A 107 -13.74 -9.44 2.87
N ASN A 108 -13.35 -8.23 2.52
CA ASN A 108 -14.02 -7.44 1.48
C ASN A 108 -13.11 -7.11 0.29
N PHE A 109 -12.01 -7.83 0.13
CA PHE A 109 -11.03 -7.56 -0.93
C PHE A 109 -11.70 -7.56 -2.32
N HIS A 110 -12.56 -8.51 -2.60
CA HIS A 110 -13.31 -8.66 -3.86
C HIS A 110 -14.25 -7.50 -4.18
N LYS A 111 -14.66 -6.70 -3.16
CA LYS A 111 -15.54 -5.54 -3.33
C LYS A 111 -14.80 -4.28 -3.74
N VAL A 112 -13.49 -4.24 -3.55
CA VAL A 112 -12.69 -3.09 -3.97
C VAL A 112 -12.69 -3.02 -5.49
N PRO A 113 -13.04 -1.87 -6.10
CA PRO A 113 -13.33 -1.79 -7.55
C PRO A 113 -12.10 -1.98 -8.44
N ALA A 114 -10.89 -1.70 -7.94
CA ALA A 114 -9.66 -1.88 -8.72
C ALA A 114 -8.50 -2.37 -7.85
N HIS A 115 -7.74 -3.33 -8.39
CA HIS A 115 -6.49 -3.80 -7.82
C HIS A 115 -5.36 -3.61 -8.83
N PHE A 116 -4.26 -3.01 -8.39
CA PHE A 116 -3.04 -2.95 -9.16
C PHE A 116 -2.08 -3.98 -8.57
N LEU A 117 -1.87 -5.09 -9.27
CA LEU A 117 -0.84 -6.06 -8.94
C LEU A 117 0.45 -5.59 -9.58
N VAL A 118 1.45 -5.37 -8.75
CA VAL A 118 2.68 -4.70 -9.17
C VAL A 118 3.84 -5.67 -9.12
N PHE A 119 4.43 -5.87 -10.29
CA PHE A 119 5.49 -6.85 -10.50
C PHE A 119 6.80 -6.16 -10.84
N SER A 120 7.90 -6.70 -10.34
CA SER A 120 9.24 -6.33 -10.79
C SER A 120 10.05 -7.52 -11.25
N ARG A 121 11.10 -7.24 -12.03
CA ARG A 121 12.11 -8.18 -12.45
C ARG A 121 13.50 -7.54 -12.33
N ASN A 122 14.46 -8.29 -11.77
CA ASN A 122 15.82 -7.78 -11.53
C ASN A 122 15.85 -6.54 -10.60
N ASP A 123 14.95 -6.49 -9.61
CA ASP A 123 14.89 -5.45 -8.59
C ASP A 123 14.76 -6.09 -7.19
N PRO A 124 15.81 -6.81 -6.72
CA PRO A 124 15.74 -7.63 -5.51
C PRO A 124 15.52 -6.82 -4.22
N THR A 125 15.86 -5.54 -4.23
CA THR A 125 15.66 -4.63 -3.10
C THR A 125 14.36 -3.84 -3.17
N GLY A 126 13.65 -3.89 -4.29
CA GLY A 126 12.47 -3.07 -4.53
C GLY A 126 12.77 -1.58 -4.73
N SER A 127 14.05 -1.22 -4.92
CA SER A 127 14.50 0.18 -5.00
C SER A 127 13.92 0.96 -6.19
N SER A 128 13.45 0.27 -7.22
CA SER A 128 12.79 0.86 -8.38
C SER A 128 11.26 0.77 -8.25
N ILE A 129 10.77 -0.39 -7.81
CA ILE A 129 9.33 -0.64 -7.84
C ILE A 129 8.58 0.12 -6.74
N PHE A 130 9.11 0.22 -5.51
CA PHE A 130 8.40 0.92 -4.44
C PHE A 130 8.28 2.43 -4.65
N PRO A 131 9.26 3.16 -5.18
CA PRO A 131 9.06 4.54 -5.63
C PRO A 131 7.94 4.67 -6.69
N ALA A 132 7.86 3.73 -7.64
CA ALA A 132 6.79 3.73 -8.64
C ALA A 132 5.41 3.49 -8.01
N ILE A 133 5.30 2.55 -7.07
CA ILE A 133 4.08 2.32 -6.29
C ILE A 133 3.66 3.58 -5.54
N TRP A 134 4.61 4.27 -4.90
CA TRP A 134 4.30 5.48 -4.17
C TRP A 134 3.77 6.59 -5.07
N ASN A 135 4.38 6.80 -6.26
CA ASN A 135 3.86 7.73 -7.26
C ASN A 135 2.43 7.40 -7.70
N LEU A 136 2.14 6.12 -7.93
CA LEU A 136 0.78 5.64 -8.24
C LEU A 136 -0.22 6.05 -7.16
N MET A 137 0.14 5.85 -5.89
CA MET A 137 -0.71 6.16 -4.75
C MET A 137 -0.93 7.68 -4.59
N LEU A 138 0.11 8.50 -4.79
CA LEU A 138 0.01 9.96 -4.77
C LEU A 138 -0.88 10.48 -5.91
N ALA A 139 -0.74 9.92 -7.12
CA ALA A 139 -1.62 10.25 -8.22
C ALA A 139 -3.08 9.86 -7.93
N GLY A 140 -3.30 8.68 -7.35
CA GLY A 140 -4.63 8.29 -6.88
C GLY A 140 -5.21 9.30 -5.89
N ARG A 141 -4.41 9.74 -4.91
CA ARG A 141 -4.83 10.77 -3.95
C ARG A 141 -5.23 12.07 -4.63
N ALA A 142 -4.48 12.51 -5.64
CA ALA A 142 -4.77 13.74 -6.41
C ALA A 142 -6.13 13.67 -7.13
N HIS A 143 -6.58 12.48 -7.50
CA HIS A 143 -7.89 12.22 -8.12
C HIS A 143 -8.97 11.80 -7.11
N GLY A 144 -8.72 11.92 -5.79
CA GLY A 144 -9.68 11.52 -4.77
C GLY A 144 -9.83 10.00 -4.60
N ILE A 145 -8.92 9.21 -5.17
CA ILE A 145 -8.89 7.76 -5.02
C ILE A 145 -8.09 7.38 -3.76
N GLY A 146 -8.75 6.66 -2.87
CA GLY A 146 -8.12 6.03 -1.72
C GLY A 146 -7.40 4.76 -2.12
N THR A 147 -6.16 4.60 -1.67
CA THR A 147 -5.34 3.42 -1.96
C THR A 147 -4.86 2.75 -0.69
N CYS A 148 -4.56 1.44 -0.79
CA CYS A 148 -3.87 0.71 0.27
C CYS A 148 -2.86 -0.25 -0.36
N LEU A 149 -1.58 -0.09 0.00
CA LEU A 149 -0.52 -1.02 -0.34
C LEU A 149 -0.58 -2.21 0.62
N THR A 150 -0.54 -3.42 0.07
CA THR A 150 -0.41 -4.66 0.82
C THR A 150 0.57 -5.61 0.13
N THR A 151 1.39 -6.30 0.92
CA THR A 151 2.35 -7.30 0.43
C THR A 151 1.94 -8.73 0.80
N VAL A 152 0.82 -8.88 1.50
CA VAL A 152 0.37 -10.16 2.06
C VAL A 152 0.20 -11.22 0.97
N MET A 153 -0.35 -10.86 -0.20
CA MET A 153 -0.57 -11.80 -1.31
C MET A 153 0.73 -12.43 -1.86
N SER A 154 1.90 -11.82 -1.62
CA SER A 154 3.18 -12.38 -2.06
C SER A 154 3.52 -13.73 -1.42
N PHE A 155 2.93 -14.07 -0.26
CA PHE A 155 3.10 -15.40 0.35
C PHE A 155 2.43 -16.51 -0.46
N LYS A 156 1.45 -16.18 -1.30
CA LYS A 156 0.76 -17.09 -2.23
C LYS A 156 0.83 -16.57 -3.67
N GLN A 157 2.00 -16.07 -4.07
CA GLN A 157 2.14 -15.48 -5.40
C GLN A 157 1.93 -16.47 -6.54
N LYS A 158 2.19 -17.78 -6.33
CA LYS A 158 2.00 -18.79 -7.37
C LYS A 158 0.52 -18.94 -7.74
N GLU A 159 -0.33 -19.04 -6.74
CA GLU A 159 -1.78 -19.12 -6.94
C GLU A 159 -2.33 -17.85 -7.63
N ALA A 160 -1.79 -16.67 -7.26
CA ALA A 160 -2.14 -15.44 -7.95
C ALA A 160 -1.64 -15.42 -9.41
N PHE A 161 -0.46 -16.00 -9.69
CA PHE A 161 0.10 -16.10 -11.04
C PHE A 161 -0.75 -16.98 -11.92
N GLU A 162 -1.24 -18.12 -11.41
CA GLU A 162 -2.13 -19.04 -12.13
C GLU A 162 -3.42 -18.32 -12.54
N ILE A 163 -4.09 -17.61 -11.62
CA ILE A 163 -5.32 -16.85 -11.92
C ILE A 163 -5.08 -15.75 -12.95
N LEU A 164 -3.94 -15.08 -12.85
CA LEU A 164 -3.61 -13.89 -13.66
C LEU A 164 -2.83 -14.24 -14.95
N GLU A 165 -2.57 -15.53 -15.18
CA GLU A 165 -1.78 -16.02 -16.32
C GLU A 165 -0.39 -15.34 -16.41
N VAL A 166 0.23 -15.05 -15.25
CA VAL A 166 1.57 -14.46 -15.20
C VAL A 166 2.59 -15.54 -15.55
N PRO A 167 3.47 -15.34 -16.55
CA PRO A 167 4.42 -16.36 -16.98
C PRO A 167 5.51 -16.57 -15.93
N GLU A 168 5.56 -17.73 -15.30
CA GLU A 168 6.53 -18.07 -14.25
C GLU A 168 7.97 -18.11 -14.76
N ASP A 169 8.18 -18.51 -16.03
CA ASP A 169 9.51 -18.61 -16.66
C ASP A 169 10.19 -17.26 -16.92
N LYS A 170 9.49 -16.14 -16.74
CA LYS A 170 9.99 -14.79 -17.03
C LYS A 170 10.64 -14.11 -15.81
N GLY A 171 10.64 -14.76 -14.65
CA GLY A 171 11.28 -14.24 -13.44
C GLY A 171 10.62 -12.99 -12.85
N TRP A 172 9.28 -12.86 -12.99
CA TRP A 172 8.51 -11.82 -12.33
C TRP A 172 8.34 -12.15 -10.84
N THR A 173 8.35 -11.12 -10.03
CA THR A 173 8.02 -11.18 -8.60
C THR A 173 6.85 -10.26 -8.31
N LEU A 174 5.83 -10.74 -7.62
CA LEU A 174 4.74 -9.90 -7.11
C LEU A 174 5.23 -9.14 -5.88
N ASN A 175 5.50 -7.84 -6.04
CA ASN A 175 6.01 -7.00 -4.96
C ASN A 175 4.92 -6.50 -4.03
N ALA A 176 3.77 -6.12 -4.59
CA ALA A 176 2.64 -5.60 -3.83
C ALA A 176 1.35 -5.66 -4.63
N VAL A 177 0.24 -5.58 -3.90
CA VAL A 177 -1.08 -5.26 -4.46
C VAL A 177 -1.50 -3.90 -3.90
N ILE A 178 -1.96 -3.01 -4.78
CA ILE A 178 -2.53 -1.73 -4.41
C ILE A 178 -4.03 -1.81 -4.65
N THR A 179 -4.80 -1.83 -3.57
CA THR A 179 -6.27 -1.72 -3.66
C THR A 179 -6.65 -0.26 -3.83
N ALA A 180 -7.62 0.04 -4.69
CA ALA A 180 -8.00 1.41 -5.03
C ALA A 180 -9.52 1.59 -5.19
N GLY A 181 -10.05 2.71 -4.70
CA GLY A 181 -11.48 3.06 -4.79
C GLY A 181 -11.78 4.41 -4.16
N TYR A 182 -12.99 4.90 -4.32
CA TYR A 182 -13.43 6.13 -3.65
C TYR A 182 -13.59 5.87 -2.15
N PRO A 183 -12.88 6.61 -1.26
CA PRO A 183 -12.87 6.29 0.16
C PRO A 183 -14.22 6.54 0.83
N LEU A 184 -14.62 5.65 1.73
CA LEU A 184 -15.76 5.86 2.62
C LEU A 184 -15.41 6.77 3.80
N GLY A 185 -14.14 6.84 4.17
CA GLY A 185 -13.64 7.70 5.22
C GLY A 185 -13.19 9.07 4.71
N LYS A 186 -12.90 9.97 5.66
CA LYS A 186 -12.32 11.28 5.36
C LYS A 186 -10.80 11.19 5.24
N TRP A 187 -10.23 12.03 4.38
CA TRP A 187 -8.80 12.29 4.36
C TRP A 187 -8.37 12.92 5.69
N GLY A 188 -7.14 12.74 6.06
CA GLY A 188 -6.59 13.31 7.27
C GLY A 188 -5.08 13.12 7.30
N VAL A 189 -4.38 13.98 8.02
CA VAL A 189 -2.94 13.89 8.21
C VAL A 189 -2.60 12.60 8.96
N ALA A 190 -1.66 11.85 8.42
CA ALA A 190 -1.12 10.68 9.10
C ALA A 190 -0.12 11.10 10.17
N GLU A 191 -0.34 10.65 11.40
CA GLU A 191 0.61 10.87 12.49
C GLU A 191 1.97 10.24 12.18
N ARG A 192 3.04 10.99 12.40
CA ARG A 192 4.43 10.57 12.20
C ARG A 192 5.28 11.04 13.38
N ASN A 193 6.39 10.37 13.58
CA ASN A 193 7.39 10.84 14.52
C ASN A 193 7.99 12.18 14.04
N PRO A 194 8.43 13.04 14.98
CA PRO A 194 9.16 14.27 14.65
C PRO A 194 10.41 13.98 13.81
N VAL A 195 10.80 14.97 12.99
CA VAL A 195 11.90 14.80 12.03
C VAL A 195 13.26 14.59 12.72
N ASP A 196 13.47 15.17 13.89
CA ASP A 196 14.68 15.03 14.69
C ASP A 196 14.82 13.64 15.33
N GLU A 197 13.70 12.95 15.63
CA GLU A 197 13.72 11.59 16.15
C GLU A 197 14.16 10.55 15.10
N VAL A 198 14.02 10.87 13.80
CA VAL A 198 14.30 9.95 12.70
C VAL A 198 15.51 10.35 11.86
N THR A 199 16.24 11.38 12.30
CA THR A 199 17.39 11.93 11.55
C THR A 199 18.63 12.02 12.43
N TYR A 200 19.76 11.62 11.86
CA TYR A 200 21.09 11.83 12.45
C TYR A 200 21.96 12.65 11.50
N LEU A 201 22.74 13.57 12.05
CA LEU A 201 23.62 14.45 11.29
C LEU A 201 25.07 13.91 11.33
N ASN A 202 25.64 13.61 10.16
CA ASN A 202 27.00 13.16 9.92
C ASN A 202 27.38 11.79 10.52
N LYS A 203 26.91 11.45 11.72
CA LYS A 203 27.20 10.16 12.39
C LYS A 203 25.92 9.63 13.04
N TRP A 204 25.83 8.31 13.13
CA TRP A 204 24.74 7.64 13.85
C TRP A 204 24.68 8.10 15.30
N GLY A 205 23.49 8.42 15.78
CA GLY A 205 23.24 8.89 17.15
C GLY A 205 23.37 10.41 17.35
N ASN A 206 23.89 11.18 16.39
CA ASN A 206 23.97 12.63 16.49
C ASN A 206 22.65 13.27 16.05
N SER A 207 21.81 13.70 16.98
CA SER A 207 20.59 14.44 16.65
C SER A 207 20.94 15.81 16.02
N PRO A 208 20.26 16.19 14.92
CA PRO A 208 20.44 17.50 14.31
C PRO A 208 19.77 18.64 15.10
N ASN A 209 18.92 18.33 16.10
CA ASN A 209 18.07 19.29 16.84
C ASN A 209 17.17 20.12 15.92
N TRP A 210 16.73 19.52 14.81
CA TRP A 210 15.80 20.18 13.89
C TRP A 210 14.38 20.07 14.42
N ASN A 211 13.69 21.20 14.42
CA ASN A 211 12.29 21.24 14.76
C ASN A 211 11.52 21.89 13.60
N LEU A 212 10.46 21.24 13.14
CA LEU A 212 9.47 21.89 12.30
C LEU A 212 8.38 22.42 13.22
N GLU A 213 8.42 23.72 13.52
CA GLU A 213 7.47 24.38 14.42
C GLU A 213 6.03 24.25 13.89
N GLU A 214 5.87 24.25 12.56
CA GLU A 214 4.60 24.03 11.90
C GLU A 214 4.73 22.99 10.77
N PRO A 215 3.68 22.17 10.52
CA PRO A 215 3.69 21.26 9.40
C PRO A 215 3.75 22.01 8.07
N LEU A 216 4.44 21.45 7.07
CA LEU A 216 4.55 22.03 5.73
C LEU A 216 3.20 22.11 5.00
N TRP A 217 2.19 21.44 5.51
CA TRP A 217 0.80 21.50 5.07
C TRP A 217 -0.16 21.26 6.25
N SER A 218 -1.23 22.04 6.33
CA SER A 218 -2.34 21.90 7.28
C SER A 218 -3.68 22.15 6.57
N TYR A 219 -4.80 21.67 7.15
CA TYR A 219 -6.15 21.94 6.66
C TYR A 219 -6.51 23.42 6.81
#